data_6e029bf841ebd9991bdec4cf1355ca90
#
_entry.id   6e029bf841ebd9991bdec4cf1355ca90
#
_cell.length_a   1.000
_cell.length_b   1.000
_cell.length_c   1.000
_cell.angle_alpha   90.00
_cell.angle_beta   90.00
_cell.angle_gamma   90.00
#
_symmetry.space_group_name_H-M   'P 1'
#
loop_
_entity.id
_entity.type
_entity.pdbx_description
1 polymer ?
#
loop_
_entity_poly.entity_id
_entity_poly.type
_entity_poly.pdbx_seq_one_letter_code
_entity_poly.pdbx_strand_id
1 'polypeptide(L)'
;MELNGKTALVTGGSQGLGEQLCRDLAAAGMHVIVNCVRSAARAETIAKETGGRALVFDISDSGAVQSAFEQIETLDVLINNARVDPYKRPAEMEDAAWFDRVFGVNLKGPYLCSFAAAEKMKGRGGKIVNISSVWAYRAANRRMLEYAMSKAALHTLTRSLAKQLAPGITVNAVAPGMIESKEIQERLTPQEQEALRKSIPLARAGTAREISNAVRFLLENDYVTGEILNINGGTQFV
;
A
#
# COMPACT_ATOMS: atom_id res chain seq x y z
N MET A 1 -7.81 13.60 10.46
CA MET A 1 -7.42 13.44 11.90
C MET A 1 -6.09 14.12 12.16
N GLU A 2 -5.81 14.52 13.40
CA GLU A 2 -4.47 14.87 13.84
C GLU A 2 -3.61 13.59 13.93
N LEU A 3 -2.38 13.63 13.40
CA LEU A 3 -1.54 12.45 13.29
C LEU A 3 -0.64 12.21 14.51
N ASN A 4 -0.29 13.28 15.23
CA ASN A 4 0.62 13.19 16.37
C ASN A 4 0.08 12.26 17.46
N GLY A 5 0.91 11.34 17.94
CA GLY A 5 0.57 10.33 18.96
C GLY A 5 -0.33 9.19 18.48
N LYS A 6 -0.70 9.14 17.18
CA LYS A 6 -1.50 8.07 16.57
C LYS A 6 -0.65 6.88 16.18
N THR A 7 -1.24 5.69 16.16
CA THR A 7 -0.56 4.44 15.77
C THR A 7 -0.94 4.05 14.35
N ALA A 8 0.08 3.84 13.50
CA ALA A 8 -0.07 3.39 12.12
C ALA A 8 0.58 2.02 11.89
N LEU A 9 -0.12 1.10 11.22
CA LEU A 9 0.46 -0.11 10.64
C LEU A 9 0.66 0.08 9.15
N VAL A 10 1.91 -0.12 8.67
CA VAL A 10 2.25 -0.07 7.25
C VAL A 10 2.63 -1.48 6.79
N THR A 11 1.80 -2.11 5.95
CA THR A 11 2.13 -3.42 5.38
C THR A 11 3.19 -3.29 4.29
N GLY A 12 4.18 -4.21 4.28
CA GLY A 12 5.31 -4.11 3.36
C GLY A 12 6.17 -2.86 3.59
N GLY A 13 6.30 -2.43 4.85
CA GLY A 13 6.99 -1.20 5.27
C GLY A 13 8.51 -1.24 5.18
N SER A 14 9.12 -2.39 4.86
CA SER A 14 10.57 -2.57 4.95
C SER A 14 11.37 -2.06 3.75
N GLN A 15 10.75 -1.57 2.69
CA GLN A 15 11.44 -1.09 1.48
C GLN A 15 10.59 -0.15 0.62
N GLY A 16 11.26 0.62 -0.25
CA GLY A 16 10.63 1.43 -1.29
C GLY A 16 9.58 2.41 -0.75
N LEU A 17 8.38 2.41 -1.35
CA LEU A 17 7.28 3.27 -0.91
C LEU A 17 6.88 3.01 0.55
N GLY A 18 6.84 1.74 0.97
CA GLY A 18 6.48 1.39 2.35
C GLY A 18 7.46 1.96 3.37
N GLU A 19 8.76 1.93 3.08
CA GLU A 19 9.80 2.56 3.92
C GLU A 19 9.62 4.08 3.99
N GLN A 20 9.36 4.72 2.84
CA GLN A 20 9.12 6.17 2.80
C GLN A 20 7.88 6.55 3.64
N LEU A 21 6.80 5.77 3.51
CA LEU A 21 5.58 5.96 4.31
C LEU A 21 5.87 5.84 5.81
N CYS A 22 6.64 4.82 6.24
CA CYS A 22 7.01 4.67 7.65
C CYS A 22 7.78 5.89 8.17
N ARG A 23 8.76 6.39 7.42
CA ARG A 23 9.55 7.56 7.80
C ARG A 23 8.71 8.84 7.87
N ASP A 24 7.86 9.08 6.86
CA ASP A 24 7.06 10.31 6.79
C ASP A 24 5.96 10.33 7.85
N LEU A 25 5.34 9.18 8.16
CA LEU A 25 4.35 9.07 9.23
C LEU A 25 4.99 9.24 10.61
N ALA A 26 6.18 8.67 10.83
CA ALA A 26 6.93 8.90 12.07
C ALA A 26 7.35 10.37 12.22
N ALA A 27 7.80 11.01 11.14
CA ALA A 27 8.12 12.45 11.13
C ALA A 27 6.89 13.34 11.41
N ALA A 28 5.68 12.84 11.13
CA ALA A 28 4.42 13.47 11.50
C ALA A 28 3.98 13.16 12.95
N GLY A 29 4.83 12.51 13.75
CA GLY A 29 4.58 12.21 15.17
C GLY A 29 3.80 10.92 15.43
N MET A 30 3.63 10.04 14.44
CA MET A 30 2.93 8.77 14.62
C MET A 30 3.85 7.67 15.18
N HIS A 31 3.28 6.76 15.95
CA HIS A 31 3.91 5.49 16.31
C HIS A 31 3.73 4.48 15.16
N VAL A 32 4.83 4.11 14.50
CA VAL A 32 4.76 3.30 13.29
C VAL A 32 5.06 1.83 13.57
N ILE A 33 4.17 0.95 13.13
CA ILE A 33 4.38 -0.51 13.10
C ILE A 33 4.76 -0.88 11.67
N VAL A 34 6.00 -1.35 11.50
CA VAL A 34 6.59 -1.71 10.20
C VAL A 34 6.37 -3.19 9.94
N ASN A 35 5.43 -3.55 9.08
CA ASN A 35 5.26 -4.96 8.70
C ASN A 35 6.17 -5.36 7.55
N CYS A 36 6.65 -6.58 7.61
CA CYS A 36 7.30 -7.29 6.51
C CYS A 36 7.05 -8.81 6.61
N VAL A 37 7.44 -9.56 5.55
CA VAL A 37 7.40 -11.04 5.56
C VAL A 37 8.82 -11.62 5.59
N ARG A 38 9.76 -11.07 4.83
CA ARG A 38 11.09 -11.68 4.60
C ARG A 38 12.26 -10.85 5.11
N SER A 39 12.08 -9.55 5.26
CA SER A 39 13.17 -8.61 5.52
C SER A 39 13.12 -8.11 6.97
N ALA A 40 13.08 -9.03 7.95
CA ALA A 40 12.96 -8.71 9.38
C ALA A 40 14.02 -7.68 9.83
N ALA A 41 15.30 -7.94 9.55
CA ALA A 41 16.40 -7.04 9.93
C ALA A 41 16.23 -5.62 9.36
N ARG A 42 15.72 -5.49 8.10
CA ARG A 42 15.47 -4.18 7.52
C ARG A 42 14.24 -3.49 8.14
N ALA A 43 13.20 -4.25 8.46
CA ALA A 43 12.04 -3.71 9.17
C ALA A 43 12.42 -3.22 10.58
N GLU A 44 13.27 -3.96 11.29
CA GLU A 44 13.81 -3.56 12.59
C GLU A 44 14.68 -2.29 12.50
N THR A 45 15.51 -2.18 11.46
CA THR A 45 16.30 -0.96 11.21
C THR A 45 15.40 0.25 11.05
N ILE A 46 14.37 0.15 10.19
CA ILE A 46 13.42 1.25 9.96
C ILE A 46 12.64 1.54 11.25
N ALA A 47 12.17 0.52 11.94
CA ALA A 47 11.45 0.67 13.20
C ALA A 47 12.30 1.41 14.25
N LYS A 48 13.58 1.05 14.39
CA LYS A 48 14.52 1.74 15.28
C LYS A 48 14.73 3.20 14.89
N GLU A 49 14.91 3.49 13.60
CA GLU A 49 15.11 4.86 13.09
C GLU A 49 13.86 5.73 13.25
N THR A 50 12.68 5.14 13.22
CA THR A 50 11.39 5.83 13.34
C THR A 50 10.82 5.83 14.76
N GLY A 51 11.52 5.24 15.74
CA GLY A 51 11.00 5.08 17.10
C GLY A 51 9.78 4.16 17.20
N GLY A 52 9.54 3.35 16.16
CA GLY A 52 8.42 2.41 16.07
C GLY A 52 8.80 0.98 16.44
N ARG A 53 8.05 0.01 15.92
CA ARG A 53 8.38 -1.42 16.07
C ARG A 53 8.16 -2.21 14.77
N ALA A 54 8.93 -3.27 14.60
CA ALA A 54 8.72 -4.22 13.50
C ALA A 54 7.69 -5.31 13.90
N LEU A 55 6.91 -5.78 12.93
CA LEU A 55 5.98 -6.89 13.12
C LEU A 55 6.01 -7.79 11.86
N VAL A 56 6.58 -8.99 12.02
CA VAL A 56 6.81 -9.92 10.91
C VAL A 56 5.63 -10.87 10.78
N PHE A 57 4.86 -10.76 9.70
CA PHE A 57 3.78 -11.68 9.36
C PHE A 57 3.41 -11.58 7.89
N ASP A 58 2.89 -12.69 7.35
CA ASP A 58 2.34 -12.71 5.98
C ASP A 58 0.87 -12.27 6.00
N ILE A 59 0.59 -11.18 5.30
CA ILE A 59 -0.78 -10.64 5.21
C ILE A 59 -1.74 -11.53 4.43
N SER A 60 -1.24 -12.48 3.62
CA SER A 60 -2.07 -13.45 2.88
C SER A 60 -2.52 -14.63 3.73
N ASP A 61 -1.92 -14.82 4.91
CA ASP A 61 -2.26 -15.85 5.88
C ASP A 61 -3.18 -15.29 6.97
N SER A 62 -4.40 -15.83 7.06
CA SER A 62 -5.41 -15.36 8.02
C SER A 62 -5.02 -15.58 9.47
N GLY A 63 -4.36 -16.70 9.78
CA GLY A 63 -3.90 -17.00 11.14
C GLY A 63 -2.77 -16.06 11.57
N ALA A 64 -1.81 -15.80 10.64
CA ALA A 64 -0.72 -14.86 10.88
C ALA A 64 -1.24 -13.42 11.08
N VAL A 65 -2.24 -12.99 10.29
CA VAL A 65 -2.90 -11.68 10.46
C VAL A 65 -3.56 -11.59 11.82
N GLN A 66 -4.37 -12.60 12.21
CA GLN A 66 -5.03 -12.61 13.51
C GLN A 66 -4.02 -12.50 14.65
N SER A 67 -3.00 -13.37 14.69
CA SER A 67 -1.97 -13.38 15.73
C SER A 67 -1.15 -12.07 15.78
N ALA A 68 -0.92 -11.45 14.62
CA ALA A 68 -0.23 -10.16 14.56
C ALA A 68 -1.09 -9.02 15.13
N PHE A 69 -2.38 -8.98 14.78
CA PHE A 69 -3.28 -7.95 15.29
C PHE A 69 -3.59 -8.10 16.78
N GLU A 70 -3.52 -9.31 17.37
CA GLU A 70 -3.60 -9.52 18.81
C GLU A 70 -2.49 -8.77 19.57
N GLN A 71 -1.30 -8.64 18.97
CA GLN A 71 -0.14 -7.92 19.53
C GLN A 71 -0.23 -6.39 19.36
N ILE A 72 -1.25 -5.88 18.68
CA ILE A 72 -1.48 -4.44 18.49
C ILE A 72 -2.55 -3.99 19.49
N GLU A 73 -2.14 -3.23 20.49
CA GLU A 73 -3.06 -2.72 21.50
C GLU A 73 -4.02 -1.67 20.92
N THR A 74 -3.46 -0.69 20.21
CA THR A 74 -4.23 0.40 19.59
C THR A 74 -3.79 0.59 18.15
N LEU A 75 -4.75 0.84 17.26
CA LEU A 75 -4.51 1.16 15.87
C LEU A 75 -5.44 2.28 15.43
N ASP A 76 -4.90 3.33 14.86
CA ASP A 76 -5.64 4.47 14.33
C ASP A 76 -5.58 4.52 12.79
N VAL A 77 -4.49 4.00 12.20
CA VAL A 77 -4.24 4.04 10.76
C VAL A 77 -3.74 2.68 10.26
N LEU A 78 -4.32 2.19 9.17
CA LEU A 78 -3.80 1.07 8.39
C LEU A 78 -3.43 1.54 6.98
N ILE A 79 -2.19 1.27 6.56
CA ILE A 79 -1.76 1.46 5.17
C ILE A 79 -1.51 0.08 4.55
N ASN A 80 -2.40 -0.35 3.67
CA ASN A 80 -2.24 -1.56 2.86
C ASN A 80 -1.32 -1.26 1.66
N ASN A 81 -0.01 -1.39 1.87
CA ASN A 81 1.02 -1.10 0.87
C ASN A 81 1.69 -2.37 0.31
N ALA A 82 1.71 -3.48 1.04
CA ALA A 82 2.33 -4.71 0.58
C ALA A 82 1.78 -5.16 -0.79
N ARG A 83 2.68 -5.59 -1.67
CA ARG A 83 2.32 -6.04 -3.03
C ARG A 83 3.24 -7.15 -3.52
N VAL A 84 2.75 -7.96 -4.44
CA VAL A 84 3.57 -8.80 -5.32
C VAL A 84 3.98 -7.96 -6.53
N ASP A 85 5.27 -7.96 -6.84
CA ASP A 85 5.80 -7.32 -8.05
C ASP A 85 5.56 -8.22 -9.26
N PRO A 86 4.81 -7.77 -10.29
CA PRO A 86 4.51 -8.60 -11.46
C PRO A 86 5.74 -8.98 -12.29
N TYR A 87 6.85 -8.26 -12.10
CA TYR A 87 8.12 -8.55 -12.77
C TYR A 87 8.99 -9.60 -12.05
N LYS A 88 8.57 -10.04 -10.85
CA LYS A 88 9.29 -11.03 -10.04
C LYS A 88 8.59 -12.40 -10.02
N ARG A 89 7.82 -12.73 -11.08
CA ARG A 89 7.26 -14.06 -11.26
C ARG A 89 8.39 -15.06 -11.53
N PRO A 90 8.53 -16.14 -10.74
CA PRO A 90 9.44 -17.25 -11.07
C PRO A 90 9.07 -17.87 -12.41
N ALA A 91 10.08 -18.21 -13.22
CA ALA A 91 9.85 -18.70 -14.59
C ALA A 91 9.05 -20.03 -14.62
N GLU A 92 9.29 -20.88 -13.65
CA GLU A 92 8.65 -22.21 -13.49
C GLU A 92 7.33 -22.18 -12.73
N MET A 93 6.85 -21.00 -12.30
CA MET A 93 5.61 -20.92 -11.53
C MET A 93 4.40 -21.02 -12.45
N GLU A 94 3.54 -21.99 -12.20
CA GLU A 94 2.28 -22.18 -12.90
C GLU A 94 1.35 -20.97 -12.76
N ASP A 95 0.51 -20.75 -13.78
CA ASP A 95 -0.39 -19.59 -13.85
C ASP A 95 -1.35 -19.51 -12.65
N ALA A 96 -1.94 -20.64 -12.27
CA ALA A 96 -2.85 -20.71 -11.12
C ALA A 96 -2.14 -20.33 -9.80
N ALA A 97 -0.95 -20.88 -9.58
CA ALA A 97 -0.16 -20.55 -8.38
C ALA A 97 0.28 -19.08 -8.36
N TRP A 98 0.59 -18.51 -9.53
CA TRP A 98 0.90 -17.08 -9.65
C TRP A 98 -0.32 -16.22 -9.36
N PHE A 99 -1.48 -16.58 -9.92
CA PHE A 99 -2.75 -15.92 -9.63
C PHE A 99 -3.04 -15.89 -8.13
N ASP A 100 -2.99 -17.06 -7.48
CA ASP A 100 -3.26 -17.19 -6.05
C ASP A 100 -2.30 -16.35 -5.21
N ARG A 101 -1.02 -16.31 -5.58
CA ARG A 101 -0.02 -15.49 -4.90
C ARG A 101 -0.29 -14.00 -5.05
N VAL A 102 -0.61 -13.54 -6.27
CA VAL A 102 -0.90 -12.12 -6.52
C VAL A 102 -2.16 -11.69 -5.80
N PHE A 103 -3.24 -12.45 -5.93
CA PHE A 103 -4.51 -12.14 -5.26
C PHE A 103 -4.42 -12.33 -3.74
N GLY A 104 -3.67 -13.31 -3.28
CA GLY A 104 -3.39 -13.53 -1.86
C GLY A 104 -2.82 -12.28 -1.19
N VAL A 105 -1.77 -11.70 -1.77
CA VAL A 105 -1.11 -10.52 -1.18
C VAL A 105 -1.82 -9.23 -1.53
N ASN A 106 -2.21 -9.01 -2.81
CA ASN A 106 -2.67 -7.70 -3.27
C ASN A 106 -4.15 -7.42 -2.95
N LEU A 107 -4.96 -8.44 -2.68
CA LEU A 107 -6.39 -8.30 -2.41
C LEU A 107 -6.83 -8.97 -1.11
N LYS A 108 -6.58 -10.27 -0.92
CA LYS A 108 -6.95 -10.99 0.31
C LYS A 108 -6.25 -10.40 1.53
N GLY A 109 -4.96 -10.05 1.42
CA GLY A 109 -4.22 -9.41 2.49
C GLY A 109 -4.84 -8.08 2.96
N PRO A 110 -5.04 -7.09 2.06
CA PRO A 110 -5.78 -5.87 2.40
C PRO A 110 -7.18 -6.12 2.97
N TYR A 111 -7.92 -7.11 2.46
CA TYR A 111 -9.21 -7.52 3.02
C TYR A 111 -9.06 -7.95 4.49
N LEU A 112 -8.20 -8.91 4.77
CA LEU A 112 -7.99 -9.44 6.12
C LEU A 112 -7.51 -8.36 7.09
N CYS A 113 -6.48 -7.61 6.69
CA CYS A 113 -5.92 -6.53 7.52
C CYS A 113 -6.94 -5.42 7.78
N SER A 114 -7.79 -5.08 6.80
CA SER A 114 -8.80 -4.03 6.97
C SER A 114 -9.88 -4.41 7.96
N PHE A 115 -10.36 -5.66 7.96
CA PHE A 115 -11.33 -6.12 8.96
C PHE A 115 -10.71 -6.21 10.36
N ALA A 116 -9.49 -6.74 10.47
CA ALA A 116 -8.77 -6.77 11.75
C ALA A 116 -8.49 -5.36 12.29
N ALA A 117 -8.15 -4.41 11.42
CA ALA A 117 -7.97 -3.01 11.79
C ALA A 117 -9.29 -2.37 12.23
N ALA A 118 -10.40 -2.64 11.53
CA ALA A 118 -11.71 -2.10 11.88
C ALA A 118 -12.14 -2.51 13.29
N GLU A 119 -11.88 -3.75 13.70
CA GLU A 119 -12.14 -4.17 15.10
C GLU A 119 -11.28 -3.41 16.11
N LYS A 120 -10.01 -3.12 15.81
CA LYS A 120 -9.13 -2.29 16.67
C LYS A 120 -9.55 -0.81 16.71
N MET A 121 -10.18 -0.32 15.66
CA MET A 121 -10.66 1.07 15.52
C MET A 121 -12.08 1.28 16.06
N LYS A 122 -12.79 0.21 16.40
CA LYS A 122 -14.21 0.25 16.83
C LYS A 122 -14.43 1.20 18.01
N GLY A 123 -15.39 2.10 17.85
CA GLY A 123 -15.73 3.11 18.88
C GLY A 123 -14.72 4.26 19.02
N ARG A 124 -13.58 4.20 18.36
CA ARG A 124 -12.51 5.22 18.40
C ARG A 124 -12.35 5.98 17.09
N GLY A 125 -12.81 5.37 16.00
CA GLY A 125 -12.58 5.85 14.64
C GLY A 125 -11.19 5.49 14.11
N GLY A 126 -10.99 5.70 12.81
CA GLY A 126 -9.71 5.37 12.17
C GLY A 126 -9.66 5.67 10.69
N LYS A 127 -8.52 5.39 10.08
CA LYS A 127 -8.24 5.60 8.66
C LYS A 127 -7.63 4.36 8.03
N ILE A 128 -8.15 3.95 6.88
CA ILE A 128 -7.55 2.87 6.07
C ILE A 128 -7.20 3.46 4.69
N VAL A 129 -5.95 3.30 4.27
CA VAL A 129 -5.51 3.71 2.93
C VAL A 129 -4.91 2.52 2.20
N ASN A 130 -5.46 2.22 1.02
CA ASN A 130 -5.01 1.15 0.15
C ASN A 130 -4.07 1.71 -0.94
N ILE A 131 -2.89 1.14 -1.12
CA ILE A 131 -2.01 1.50 -2.24
C ILE A 131 -2.38 0.67 -3.46
N SER A 132 -3.07 1.32 -4.39
CA SER A 132 -3.51 0.76 -5.66
C SER A 132 -2.47 1.01 -6.77
N SER A 133 -2.92 1.25 -8.00
CA SER A 133 -2.10 1.55 -9.17
C SER A 133 -2.96 2.07 -10.31
N VAL A 134 -2.38 2.85 -11.23
CA VAL A 134 -3.00 3.17 -12.53
C VAL A 134 -3.33 1.95 -13.38
N TRP A 135 -2.67 0.82 -13.13
CA TRP A 135 -2.99 -0.45 -13.79
C TRP A 135 -4.38 -0.98 -13.47
N ALA A 136 -5.02 -0.50 -12.41
CA ALA A 136 -6.42 -0.82 -12.10
C ALA A 136 -7.42 -0.31 -13.15
N TYR A 137 -7.03 0.63 -13.99
CA TYR A 137 -7.88 1.26 -15.01
C TYR A 137 -7.55 0.83 -16.45
N ARG A 138 -6.50 0.00 -16.63
CA ARG A 138 -5.94 -0.27 -17.95
C ARG A 138 -6.11 -1.72 -18.35
N ALA A 139 -6.29 -1.91 -19.67
CA ALA A 139 -6.08 -3.23 -20.26
C ALA A 139 -4.61 -3.62 -20.06
N ALA A 140 -4.38 -4.80 -19.50
CA ALA A 140 -3.08 -5.30 -19.14
C ALA A 140 -2.56 -6.30 -20.18
N ASN A 141 -1.25 -6.28 -20.46
CA ASN A 141 -0.59 -7.38 -21.17
C ASN A 141 -0.48 -8.61 -20.25
N ARG A 142 -0.04 -9.75 -20.79
CA ARG A 142 0.02 -11.03 -20.06
C ARG A 142 0.80 -10.93 -18.74
N ARG A 143 1.86 -10.15 -18.68
CA ARG A 143 2.69 -9.98 -17.49
C ARG A 143 2.00 -9.20 -16.37
N MET A 144 1.19 -8.23 -16.74
CA MET A 144 0.53 -7.33 -15.79
C MET A 144 -0.87 -7.77 -15.43
N LEU A 145 -1.38 -8.86 -16.04
CA LEU A 145 -2.80 -9.23 -15.98
C LEU A 145 -3.31 -9.41 -14.54
N GLU A 146 -2.71 -10.32 -13.79
CA GLU A 146 -3.14 -10.62 -12.42
C GLU A 146 -2.95 -9.42 -11.49
N TYR A 147 -1.87 -8.66 -11.69
CA TYR A 147 -1.62 -7.42 -10.95
C TYR A 147 -2.71 -6.38 -11.21
N ALA A 148 -3.03 -6.11 -12.47
CA ALA A 148 -4.06 -5.15 -12.86
C ALA A 148 -5.43 -5.54 -12.31
N MET A 149 -5.81 -6.81 -12.47
CA MET A 149 -7.07 -7.35 -11.91
C MET A 149 -7.12 -7.20 -10.39
N SER A 150 -6.03 -7.52 -9.67
CA SER A 150 -5.98 -7.39 -8.22
C SER A 150 -6.12 -5.93 -7.76
N LYS A 151 -5.53 -4.98 -8.51
CA LYS A 151 -5.65 -3.55 -8.19
C LYS A 151 -7.01 -2.96 -8.56
N ALA A 152 -7.67 -3.46 -9.60
CA ALA A 152 -9.05 -3.11 -9.92
C ALA A 152 -10.02 -3.63 -8.83
N ALA A 153 -9.86 -4.87 -8.40
CA ALA A 153 -10.63 -5.43 -7.28
C ALA A 153 -10.42 -4.66 -5.97
N LEU A 154 -9.20 -4.14 -5.73
CA LEU A 154 -8.88 -3.32 -4.56
C LEU A 154 -9.67 -1.99 -4.55
N HIS A 155 -10.01 -1.42 -5.72
CA HIS A 155 -10.90 -0.25 -5.81
C HIS A 155 -12.31 -0.57 -5.31
N THR A 156 -12.85 -1.74 -5.71
CA THR A 156 -14.16 -2.20 -5.23
C THR A 156 -14.13 -2.47 -3.72
N LEU A 157 -13.08 -3.11 -3.22
CA LEU A 157 -12.88 -3.32 -1.78
C LEU A 157 -12.85 -1.99 -1.02
N THR A 158 -12.11 -0.99 -1.53
CA THR A 158 -12.01 0.34 -0.92
C THR A 158 -13.39 0.99 -0.78
N ARG A 159 -14.18 1.05 -1.86
CA ARG A 159 -15.52 1.66 -1.84
C ARG A 159 -16.51 0.90 -0.97
N SER A 160 -16.43 -0.44 -1.00
CA SER A 160 -17.30 -1.29 -0.19
C SER A 160 -17.03 -1.11 1.31
N LEU A 161 -15.76 -1.10 1.72
CA LEU A 161 -15.38 -0.87 3.12
C LEU A 161 -15.68 0.56 3.55
N ALA A 162 -15.48 1.57 2.69
CA ALA A 162 -15.85 2.96 2.97
C ALA A 162 -17.33 3.08 3.35
N LYS A 163 -18.22 2.40 2.61
CA LYS A 163 -19.65 2.38 2.90
C LYS A 163 -20.00 1.62 4.19
N GLN A 164 -19.34 0.48 4.42
CA GLN A 164 -19.65 -0.40 5.54
C GLN A 164 -19.12 0.11 6.89
N LEU A 165 -17.97 0.80 6.89
CA LEU A 165 -17.27 1.23 8.08
C LEU A 165 -17.55 2.68 8.48
N ALA A 166 -18.27 3.41 7.62
CA ALA A 166 -18.74 4.77 7.96
C ALA A 166 -19.78 4.72 9.10
N PRO A 167 -19.89 5.78 9.91
CA PRO A 167 -19.11 7.02 9.87
C PRO A 167 -17.79 6.95 10.65
N GLY A 168 -17.49 5.85 11.32
CA GLY A 168 -16.36 5.76 12.24
C GLY A 168 -15.00 5.67 11.55
N ILE A 169 -14.92 5.03 10.39
CA ILE A 169 -13.66 4.78 9.69
C ILE A 169 -13.77 5.25 8.24
N THR A 170 -12.82 6.07 7.78
CA THR A 170 -12.71 6.38 6.36
C THR A 170 -11.79 5.38 5.67
N VAL A 171 -12.17 4.96 4.46
CA VAL A 171 -11.38 4.03 3.65
C VAL A 171 -11.17 4.63 2.27
N ASN A 172 -9.93 4.85 1.88
CA ASN A 172 -9.57 5.44 0.59
C ASN A 172 -8.43 4.66 -0.06
N ALA A 173 -8.13 4.96 -1.31
CA ALA A 173 -6.95 4.44 -1.98
C ALA A 173 -6.15 5.56 -2.65
N VAL A 174 -4.86 5.31 -2.81
CA VAL A 174 -3.99 6.08 -3.72
C VAL A 174 -3.65 5.17 -4.89
N ALA A 175 -3.75 5.69 -6.13
CA ALA A 175 -3.40 4.99 -7.35
C ALA A 175 -2.17 5.65 -8.01
N PRO A 176 -0.95 5.19 -7.65
CA PRO A 176 0.27 5.73 -8.23
C PRO A 176 0.41 5.38 -9.71
N GLY A 177 1.03 6.30 -10.46
CA GLY A 177 1.65 6.01 -11.74
C GLY A 177 3.02 5.36 -11.57
N MET A 178 3.93 5.66 -12.49
CA MET A 178 5.31 5.26 -12.38
C MET A 178 6.00 6.05 -11.26
N ILE A 179 6.64 5.33 -10.33
CA ILE A 179 7.44 5.91 -9.24
C ILE A 179 8.90 5.50 -9.43
N GLU A 180 9.81 6.43 -9.22
CA GLU A 180 11.25 6.13 -9.22
C GLU A 180 11.57 5.06 -8.17
N SER A 181 12.27 4.02 -8.58
CA SER A 181 12.76 2.96 -7.70
C SER A 181 14.05 2.37 -8.24
N LYS A 182 14.87 1.81 -7.34
CA LYS A 182 16.08 1.07 -7.74
C LYS A 182 15.74 -0.08 -8.70
N GLU A 183 14.62 -0.77 -8.45
CA GLU A 183 14.16 -1.87 -9.30
C GLU A 183 13.89 -1.44 -10.75
N ILE A 184 13.34 -0.24 -10.97
CA ILE A 184 13.14 0.31 -12.31
C ILE A 184 14.48 0.68 -12.94
N GLN A 185 15.38 1.30 -12.18
CA GLN A 185 16.72 1.69 -12.67
C GLN A 185 17.57 0.48 -13.04
N GLU A 186 17.50 -0.61 -12.29
CA GLU A 186 18.22 -1.85 -12.54
C GLU A 186 17.65 -2.67 -13.71
N ARG A 187 16.34 -2.54 -13.97
CA ARG A 187 15.62 -3.34 -14.98
C ARG A 187 15.61 -2.71 -16.37
N LEU A 188 15.58 -1.39 -16.47
CA LEU A 188 15.43 -0.66 -17.72
C LEU A 188 16.73 0.00 -18.12
N THR A 189 17.07 -0.07 -19.40
CA THR A 189 18.15 0.71 -19.98
C THR A 189 17.87 2.22 -19.88
N PRO A 190 18.90 3.09 -19.96
CA PRO A 190 18.69 4.54 -19.95
C PRO A 190 17.71 5.03 -21.03
N GLN A 191 17.75 4.41 -22.23
CA GLN A 191 16.85 4.73 -23.35
C GLN A 191 15.40 4.36 -23.02
N GLU A 192 15.17 3.18 -22.43
CA GLU A 192 13.83 2.74 -22.01
C GLU A 192 13.28 3.60 -20.86
N GLN A 193 14.14 4.00 -19.91
CA GLN A 193 13.77 4.93 -18.84
C GLN A 193 13.35 6.29 -19.41
N GLU A 194 14.08 6.81 -20.39
CA GLU A 194 13.78 8.08 -21.04
C GLU A 194 12.47 7.99 -21.86
N ALA A 195 12.29 6.91 -22.64
CA ALA A 195 11.05 6.67 -23.37
C ALA A 195 9.83 6.59 -22.42
N LEU A 196 10.01 5.92 -21.27
CA LEU A 196 8.99 5.81 -20.26
C LEU A 196 8.66 7.17 -19.61
N ARG A 197 9.68 7.99 -19.30
CA ARG A 197 9.47 9.36 -18.80
C ARG A 197 8.70 10.22 -19.81
N LYS A 198 9.06 10.17 -21.08
CA LYS A 198 8.38 10.91 -22.16
C LYS A 198 6.93 10.50 -22.38
N SER A 199 6.56 9.27 -21.99
CA SER A 199 5.16 8.80 -22.05
C SER A 199 4.28 9.37 -20.93
N ILE A 200 4.88 10.02 -19.94
CA ILE A 200 4.16 10.66 -18.83
C ILE A 200 3.97 12.15 -19.18
N PRO A 201 2.75 12.70 -19.13
CA PRO A 201 2.51 14.11 -19.45
C PRO A 201 3.40 15.09 -18.66
N LEU A 202 3.69 14.83 -17.37
CA LEU A 202 4.65 15.63 -16.60
C LEU A 202 6.13 15.31 -16.90
N ALA A 203 6.42 14.49 -17.92
CA ALA A 203 7.74 14.13 -18.42
C ALA A 203 8.73 13.60 -17.35
N ARG A 204 8.24 13.06 -16.26
CA ARG A 204 9.03 12.43 -15.19
C ARG A 204 8.26 11.36 -14.44
N ALA A 205 8.97 10.45 -13.81
CA ALA A 205 8.38 9.59 -12.79
C ALA A 205 8.04 10.41 -11.52
N GLY A 206 7.08 9.91 -10.76
CA GLY A 206 6.82 10.41 -9.42
C GLY A 206 7.83 9.87 -8.41
N THR A 207 7.88 10.46 -7.24
CA THR A 207 8.69 10.01 -6.12
C THR A 207 7.83 9.32 -5.06
N ALA A 208 8.45 8.47 -4.23
CA ALA A 208 7.75 7.85 -3.09
C ALA A 208 7.18 8.91 -2.13
N ARG A 209 7.86 10.07 -1.98
CA ARG A 209 7.39 11.18 -1.15
C ARG A 209 6.11 11.83 -1.71
N GLU A 210 5.95 11.96 -3.02
CA GLU A 210 4.71 12.50 -3.61
C GLU A 210 3.52 11.58 -3.33
N ILE A 211 3.74 10.27 -3.31
CA ILE A 211 2.69 9.30 -2.93
C ILE A 211 2.40 9.39 -1.43
N SER A 212 3.45 9.50 -0.60
CA SER A 212 3.31 9.67 0.85
C SER A 212 2.54 10.94 1.21
N ASN A 213 2.76 12.05 0.50
CA ASN A 213 1.99 13.29 0.69
C ASN A 213 0.50 13.10 0.37
N ALA A 214 0.17 12.31 -0.66
CA ALA A 214 -1.22 11.98 -0.98
C ALA A 214 -1.87 11.09 0.09
N VAL A 215 -1.13 10.12 0.63
CA VAL A 215 -1.57 9.32 1.78
C VAL A 215 -1.84 10.24 2.98
N ARG A 216 -0.91 11.12 3.31
CA ARG A 216 -1.05 12.08 4.41
C ARG A 216 -2.29 12.96 4.24
N PHE A 217 -2.54 13.49 3.04
CA PHE A 217 -3.77 14.24 2.73
C PHE A 217 -5.03 13.45 3.08
N LEU A 218 -5.10 12.17 2.72
CA LEU A 218 -6.25 11.31 3.03
C LEU A 218 -6.37 11.01 4.53
N LEU A 219 -5.28 10.97 5.27
CA LEU A 219 -5.29 10.79 6.72
C LEU A 219 -5.76 12.05 7.45
N GLU A 220 -5.33 13.23 7.01
CA GLU A 220 -5.67 14.52 7.62
C GLU A 220 -7.08 15.01 7.24
N ASN A 221 -7.66 14.54 6.13
CA ASN A 221 -8.99 14.93 5.67
C ASN A 221 -10.07 13.97 6.19
N ASP A 222 -11.04 14.49 6.94
CA ASP A 222 -12.11 13.69 7.55
C ASP A 222 -13.37 13.60 6.68
N TYR A 223 -13.42 14.33 5.55
CA TYR A 223 -14.59 14.33 4.67
C TYR A 223 -14.35 13.60 3.34
N VAL A 224 -13.29 12.79 3.27
CA VAL A 224 -12.98 11.96 2.10
C VAL A 224 -13.07 10.48 2.49
N THR A 225 -13.97 9.74 1.85
CA THR A 225 -14.07 8.27 2.00
C THR A 225 -14.59 7.64 0.71
N GLY A 226 -14.08 6.48 0.36
CA GLY A 226 -14.40 5.76 -0.89
C GLY A 226 -13.66 6.28 -2.12
N GLU A 227 -12.76 7.25 -1.96
CA GLU A 227 -12.03 7.89 -3.05
C GLU A 227 -10.80 7.09 -3.48
N ILE A 228 -10.50 7.16 -4.79
CA ILE A 228 -9.28 6.62 -5.41
C ILE A 228 -8.46 7.80 -5.94
N LEU A 229 -7.56 8.30 -5.12
CA LEU A 229 -6.75 9.47 -5.44
C LEU A 229 -5.63 9.11 -6.43
N ASN A 230 -5.69 9.66 -7.64
CA ASN A 230 -4.74 9.36 -8.71
C ASN A 230 -3.51 10.27 -8.62
N ILE A 231 -2.32 9.68 -8.39
CA ILE A 231 -1.02 10.37 -8.34
C ILE A 231 -0.12 9.76 -9.40
N ASN A 232 -0.26 10.23 -10.65
CA ASN A 232 0.27 9.51 -11.80
C ASN A 232 0.90 10.39 -12.90
N GLY A 233 1.11 11.67 -12.64
CA GLY A 233 1.72 12.58 -13.62
C GLY A 233 0.89 12.80 -14.89
N GLY A 234 -0.42 12.50 -14.86
CA GLY A 234 -1.33 12.63 -16.00
C GLY A 234 -1.36 11.41 -16.92
N THR A 235 -0.78 10.28 -16.52
CA THR A 235 -0.79 9.06 -17.36
C THR A 235 -2.15 8.37 -17.43
N GLN A 236 -3.09 8.76 -16.54
CA GLN A 236 -4.46 8.23 -16.52
C GLN A 236 -5.40 9.26 -15.96
N PHE A 237 -6.49 9.51 -16.66
CA PHE A 237 -7.64 10.31 -16.23
C PHE A 237 -8.85 9.39 -16.05
N VAL A 238 -9.60 9.53 -14.98
CA VAL A 238 -10.79 8.75 -14.61
C VAL A 238 -11.80 9.63 -13.90
#